data_7855881df65b872c9e320812b5e02979
#
_entry.id   7855881df65b872c9e320812b5e02979
#
_cell.length_a   1.000
_cell.length_b   1.000
_cell.length_c   1.000
_cell.angle_alpha   90.00
_cell.angle_beta   90.00
_cell.angle_gamma   90.00
#
_symmetry.space_group_name_H-M   'P 1'
#
loop_
_entity.id
_entity.type
_entity.pdbx_description
1 polymer ?
#
loop_
_entity_poly.entity_id
_entity_poly.type
_entity_poly.pdbx_seq_one_letter_code
_entity_poly.pdbx_strand_id
1 'polypeptide(L)'
;AFNDMLADITSKIPSDGGTRFYDKSALNHIHTEYQFNPDFATIKVGANFRQYTPETKGSLFMDATRKIINNEAGIYSGFEKNILDEALKLSGTLRADKNENFNLNFSPAASIVYKPNNIDIIRFSVSSAIRNPTLSDQYLHYNVGRAILIGNLSGHGTEYGENLVTVESLINYYLPVLQSKDSLKFFSVKPIQPEKAKSAEIGYRTTLFNNVYIDANYYYSRYTDFIGY
;
A
#
# COMPACT_ATOMS: atom_id res chain seq x y z
N ALA A 1 -24.88 -34.10 20.74
CA ALA A 1 -24.04 -34.64 19.63
C ALA A 1 -23.68 -33.57 18.59
N PHE A 2 -24.63 -33.10 17.71
CA PHE A 2 -24.29 -32.10 16.66
C PHE A 2 -23.90 -30.75 17.25
N ASN A 3 -24.69 -30.22 18.18
CA ASN A 3 -24.43 -28.93 18.83
C ASN A 3 -23.13 -28.96 19.66
N ASP A 4 -22.81 -30.06 20.27
CA ASP A 4 -21.57 -30.22 21.06
C ASP A 4 -20.35 -30.26 20.14
N MET A 5 -20.43 -30.91 18.99
CA MET A 5 -19.41 -30.96 17.97
C MET A 5 -19.21 -29.58 17.35
N LEU A 6 -20.30 -28.85 17.06
CA LEU A 6 -20.22 -27.47 16.51
C LEU A 6 -19.58 -26.54 17.53
N ALA A 7 -19.98 -26.61 18.80
CA ALA A 7 -19.39 -25.80 19.87
C ALA A 7 -17.89 -26.11 20.05
N ASP A 8 -17.49 -27.38 19.96
CA ASP A 8 -16.09 -27.78 20.05
C ASP A 8 -15.26 -27.19 18.88
N ILE A 9 -15.73 -27.30 17.63
CA ILE A 9 -15.05 -26.76 16.43
C ILE A 9 -14.95 -25.26 16.49
N THR A 10 -16.01 -24.57 16.89
CA THR A 10 -16.02 -23.08 16.95
C THR A 10 -15.24 -22.50 18.13
N SER A 11 -14.93 -23.31 19.14
CA SER A 11 -14.12 -22.89 20.29
C SER A 11 -12.62 -22.98 20.03
N LYS A 12 -12.19 -23.79 19.09
CA LYS A 12 -10.78 -24.07 18.78
C LYS A 12 -10.27 -23.20 17.64
N ILE A 13 -8.98 -22.87 17.67
CA ILE A 13 -8.27 -22.18 16.57
C ILE A 13 -7.94 -23.18 15.44
N PRO A 14 -7.62 -22.72 14.21
CA PRO A 14 -7.33 -23.60 13.07
C PRO A 14 -6.18 -24.59 13.32
N SER A 15 -5.13 -24.21 14.03
CA SER A 15 -4.03 -25.11 14.41
C SER A 15 -4.49 -26.29 15.28
N ASP A 16 -5.61 -26.17 15.98
CA ASP A 16 -6.19 -27.16 16.88
C ASP A 16 -7.41 -27.86 16.24
N GLY A 17 -7.57 -27.70 14.90
CA GLY A 17 -8.66 -28.27 14.13
C GLY A 17 -9.99 -27.55 14.25
N GLY A 18 -10.00 -26.29 14.64
CA GLY A 18 -11.19 -25.45 14.80
C GLY A 18 -11.32 -24.34 13.76
N THR A 19 -12.30 -23.47 13.99
CA THR A 19 -12.60 -22.33 13.09
C THR A 19 -12.57 -20.98 13.81
N ARG A 20 -12.17 -20.93 15.09
CA ARG A 20 -12.13 -19.70 15.88
C ARG A 20 -11.07 -18.75 15.32
N PHE A 21 -11.49 -17.55 15.00
CA PHE A 21 -10.56 -16.47 14.64
C PHE A 21 -9.69 -16.06 15.84
N TYR A 22 -8.40 -15.93 15.61
CA TYR A 22 -7.44 -15.49 16.61
C TYR A 22 -6.56 -14.41 16.01
N ASP A 23 -6.39 -13.30 16.72
CA ASP A 23 -5.46 -12.24 16.37
C ASP A 23 -4.87 -11.60 17.64
N LYS A 24 -3.57 -11.67 17.76
CA LYS A 24 -2.76 -10.99 18.79
C LYS A 24 -1.56 -10.29 18.14
N SER A 25 -1.81 -9.68 17.01
CA SER A 25 -0.78 -8.96 16.24
C SER A 25 -0.28 -7.71 16.98
N ALA A 26 0.97 -7.36 16.75
CA ALA A 26 1.56 -6.16 17.32
C ALA A 26 2.25 -5.32 16.24
N LEU A 27 2.19 -3.99 16.43
CA LEU A 27 2.93 -2.99 15.69
C LEU A 27 3.81 -2.19 16.64
N ASN A 28 5.11 -2.23 16.42
CA ASN A 28 6.06 -1.33 17.06
C ASN A 28 6.41 -0.22 16.07
N HIS A 29 6.29 1.04 16.49
CA HIS A 29 6.59 2.19 15.64
C HIS A 29 7.38 3.23 16.40
N ILE A 30 8.48 3.70 15.81
CA ILE A 30 9.25 4.84 16.24
C ILE A 30 9.38 5.83 15.09
N HIS A 31 9.22 7.11 15.39
CA HIS A 31 9.40 8.21 14.45
C HIS A 31 10.14 9.35 15.14
N THR A 32 11.07 9.97 14.42
CA THR A 32 11.79 11.15 14.86
C THR A 32 11.87 12.17 13.74
N GLU A 33 11.73 13.44 14.07
CA GLU A 33 11.91 14.56 13.16
C GLU A 33 12.67 15.68 13.86
N TYR A 34 13.57 16.32 13.14
CA TYR A 34 14.25 17.51 13.58
C TYR A 34 14.12 18.61 12.52
N GLN A 35 13.78 19.83 12.99
CA GLN A 35 13.65 21.00 12.14
C GLN A 35 14.80 21.99 12.42
N PHE A 36 15.49 22.37 11.36
CA PHE A 36 16.48 23.43 11.35
C PHE A 36 15.85 24.68 10.73
N ASN A 37 16.13 25.85 11.31
CA ASN A 37 15.64 27.12 10.81
C ASN A 37 16.82 28.09 10.56
N PRO A 38 17.76 27.79 9.65
CA PRO A 38 18.74 28.78 9.25
C PRO A 38 18.07 29.93 8.50
N ASP A 39 18.72 31.09 8.43
CA ASP A 39 18.15 32.32 7.84
C ASP A 39 17.72 32.15 6.37
N PHE A 40 18.31 31.18 5.66
CA PHE A 40 18.06 31.00 4.23
C PHE A 40 16.90 30.05 3.90
N ALA A 41 16.51 29.16 4.81
CA ALA A 41 15.43 28.17 4.59
C ALA A 41 15.01 27.47 5.89
N THR A 42 13.83 26.88 5.92
CA THR A 42 13.47 25.86 6.90
C THR A 42 13.81 24.48 6.34
N ILE A 43 14.56 23.68 7.08
CA ILE A 43 14.97 22.33 6.67
C ILE A 43 14.45 21.33 7.72
N LYS A 44 13.83 20.26 7.25
CA LYS A 44 13.37 19.15 8.08
C LYS A 44 14.11 17.88 7.69
N VAL A 45 14.50 17.11 8.67
CA VAL A 45 15.03 15.75 8.48
C VAL A 45 14.33 14.81 9.45
N GLY A 46 14.00 13.63 8.99
CA GLY A 46 13.34 12.66 9.86
C GLY A 46 13.57 11.23 9.44
N ALA A 47 13.28 10.33 10.37
CA ALA A 47 13.37 8.90 10.17
C ALA A 47 12.23 8.20 10.89
N ASN A 48 11.81 7.05 10.36
CA ASN A 48 10.86 6.18 11.02
C ASN A 48 11.26 4.72 10.85
N PHE A 49 10.84 3.93 11.81
CA PHE A 49 10.93 2.48 11.77
C PHE A 49 9.62 1.88 12.25
N ARG A 50 9.17 0.84 11.55
CA ARG A 50 7.99 0.04 11.92
C ARG A 50 8.34 -1.42 11.86
N GLN A 51 7.83 -2.17 12.83
CA GLN A 51 7.91 -3.61 12.84
C GLN A 51 6.52 -4.18 13.08
N TYR A 52 6.04 -4.94 12.13
CA TYR A 52 4.79 -5.69 12.23
C TYR A 52 5.10 -7.12 12.63
N THR A 53 4.42 -7.61 13.65
CA THR A 53 4.51 -8.98 14.13
C THR A 53 3.11 -9.58 14.24
N PRO A 54 2.52 -10.03 13.12
CA PRO A 54 1.23 -10.70 13.18
C PRO A 54 1.35 -12.01 13.97
N GLU A 55 0.31 -12.32 14.75
CA GLU A 55 0.13 -13.59 15.47
C GLU A 55 -1.32 -14.02 15.33
N THR A 56 -1.61 -14.83 14.33
CA THR A 56 -2.97 -15.29 14.02
C THR A 56 -3.18 -16.79 14.26
N LYS A 57 -2.11 -17.51 14.59
CA LYS A 57 -2.10 -18.98 14.82
C LYS A 57 -2.78 -19.74 13.68
N GLY A 58 -2.59 -19.30 12.44
CA GLY A 58 -3.17 -19.93 11.25
C GLY A 58 -4.61 -19.51 10.95
N SER A 59 -5.24 -18.61 11.73
CA SER A 59 -6.60 -18.16 11.44
C SER A 59 -6.68 -17.18 10.27
N LEU A 60 -5.60 -16.45 9.97
CA LEU A 60 -5.56 -15.46 8.88
C LEU A 60 -4.30 -15.61 8.02
N PHE A 61 -3.16 -15.90 8.63
CA PHE A 61 -1.86 -16.08 7.95
C PHE A 61 -1.31 -17.46 8.23
N MET A 62 -0.37 -17.93 7.39
CA MET A 62 0.35 -19.19 7.64
C MET A 62 1.42 -19.02 8.72
N ASP A 63 1.03 -18.56 9.89
CA ASP A 63 1.91 -18.26 11.03
C ASP A 63 1.79 -19.27 12.19
N ALA A 64 1.05 -20.34 12.02
CA ALA A 64 0.92 -21.41 13.02
C ALA A 64 2.27 -22.13 13.30
N THR A 65 3.11 -22.26 12.26
CA THR A 65 4.41 -22.97 12.32
C THR A 65 5.62 -22.07 12.10
N ARG A 66 5.42 -20.83 11.67
CA ARG A 66 6.49 -19.88 11.41
C ARG A 66 6.09 -18.47 11.89
N LYS A 67 7.04 -17.74 12.44
CA LYS A 67 6.84 -16.35 12.79
C LYS A 67 6.94 -15.48 11.54
N ILE A 68 5.94 -14.61 11.32
CA ILE A 68 6.01 -13.55 10.31
C ILE A 68 6.49 -12.28 11.00
N ILE A 69 7.48 -11.64 10.41
CA ILE A 69 7.96 -10.30 10.81
C ILE A 69 8.01 -9.50 9.52
N ASN A 70 7.58 -8.25 9.54
CA ASN A 70 7.75 -7.33 8.43
C ASN A 70 8.27 -6.00 8.97
N ASN A 71 9.47 -5.62 8.53
CA ASN A 71 10.16 -4.42 8.95
C ASN A 71 10.09 -3.36 7.85
N GLU A 72 9.80 -2.12 8.24
CA GLU A 72 9.82 -0.95 7.37
C GLU A 72 10.68 0.14 8.00
N ALA A 73 11.55 0.72 7.20
CA ALA A 73 12.35 1.88 7.59
C ALA A 73 12.23 2.98 6.54
N GLY A 74 12.16 4.22 6.97
CA GLY A 74 12.14 5.37 6.09
C GLY A 74 12.97 6.52 6.64
N ILE A 75 13.62 7.25 5.73
CA ILE A 75 14.29 8.51 6.01
C ILE A 75 13.76 9.57 5.05
N TYR A 76 13.70 10.80 5.50
CA TYR A 76 13.30 11.91 4.63
C TYR A 76 14.01 13.20 5.00
N SER A 77 14.09 14.07 3.99
CA SER A 77 14.49 15.46 4.15
C SER A 77 13.56 16.34 3.34
N GLY A 78 13.27 17.50 3.87
CA GLY A 78 12.48 18.52 3.20
C GLY A 78 13.07 19.91 3.44
N PHE A 79 12.80 20.82 2.50
CA PHE A 79 13.11 22.21 2.66
C PHE A 79 11.92 23.08 2.28
N GLU A 80 11.88 24.27 2.88
CA GLU A 80 10.92 25.31 2.57
C GLU A 80 11.65 26.65 2.60
N LYS A 81 11.42 27.48 1.57
CA LYS A 81 12.03 28.80 1.44
C LYS A 81 11.02 29.80 0.90
N ASN A 82 10.90 30.94 1.59
CA ASN A 82 10.22 32.11 1.09
C ASN A 82 11.25 33.05 0.44
N ILE A 83 10.93 33.59 -0.73
CA ILE A 83 11.72 34.54 -1.48
C ILE A 83 10.81 35.66 -2.04
N LEU A 84 11.37 36.71 -2.54
CA LEU A 84 10.66 37.87 -3.08
C LEU A 84 9.67 38.47 -2.06
N ASP A 85 10.16 38.80 -0.85
CA ASP A 85 9.34 39.33 0.25
C ASP A 85 8.06 38.47 0.52
N GLU A 86 8.26 37.16 0.58
CA GLU A 86 7.20 36.14 0.79
C GLU A 86 6.21 35.98 -0.39
N ALA A 87 6.41 36.68 -1.50
CA ALA A 87 5.57 36.52 -2.67
C ALA A 87 5.76 35.14 -3.35
N LEU A 88 6.92 34.49 -3.16
CA LEU A 88 7.21 33.18 -3.73
C LEU A 88 7.69 32.21 -2.64
N LYS A 89 6.93 31.14 -2.46
CA LYS A 89 7.27 30.02 -1.56
C LYS A 89 7.67 28.81 -2.38
N LEU A 90 8.86 28.29 -2.12
CA LEU A 90 9.38 27.05 -2.69
C LEU A 90 9.42 25.98 -1.61
N SER A 91 8.99 24.77 -1.93
CA SER A 91 9.20 23.61 -1.05
C SER A 91 9.60 22.38 -1.85
N GLY A 92 10.38 21.51 -1.21
CA GLY A 92 10.76 20.22 -1.78
C GLY A 92 10.96 19.20 -0.68
N THR A 93 10.64 17.95 -0.97
CA THR A 93 10.88 16.83 -0.08
C THR A 93 11.42 15.63 -0.86
N LEU A 94 12.26 14.87 -0.22
CA LEU A 94 12.71 13.58 -0.72
C LEU A 94 12.62 12.58 0.42
N ARG A 95 11.92 11.50 0.17
CA ARG A 95 11.77 10.39 1.10
C ARG A 95 12.31 9.10 0.47
N ALA A 96 13.02 8.31 1.24
CA ALA A 96 13.48 6.98 0.88
C ALA A 96 12.88 5.97 1.87
N ASP A 97 12.18 4.97 1.36
CA ASP A 97 11.52 3.92 2.15
C ASP A 97 12.02 2.54 1.74
N LYS A 98 12.33 1.72 2.72
CA LYS A 98 12.67 0.32 2.56
C LYS A 98 11.73 -0.54 3.40
N ASN A 99 10.99 -1.41 2.74
CA ASN A 99 10.28 -2.52 3.37
C ASN A 99 11.15 -3.79 3.25
N GLU A 100 11.00 -4.73 4.17
CA GLU A 100 11.75 -5.99 4.18
C GLU A 100 11.60 -6.77 2.86
N ASN A 101 10.40 -6.82 2.31
CA ASN A 101 10.06 -7.62 1.13
C ASN A 101 10.21 -6.87 -0.20
N PHE A 102 10.35 -5.53 -0.18
CA PHE A 102 10.39 -4.71 -1.40
C PHE A 102 11.66 -3.91 -1.51
N ASN A 103 12.01 -3.53 -2.73
CA ASN A 103 13.19 -2.73 -3.00
C ASN A 103 13.09 -1.33 -2.37
N LEU A 104 14.24 -0.67 -2.20
CA LEU A 104 14.30 0.72 -1.79
C LEU A 104 13.53 1.59 -2.80
N ASN A 105 12.65 2.43 -2.29
CA ASN A 105 11.80 3.29 -3.08
C ASN A 105 12.02 4.76 -2.70
N PHE A 106 11.88 5.66 -3.67
CA PHE A 106 12.03 7.10 -3.49
C PHE A 106 10.74 7.83 -3.81
N SER A 107 10.35 8.76 -2.95
CA SER A 107 9.17 9.59 -3.09
C SER A 107 9.56 11.08 -3.06
N PRO A 108 9.95 11.66 -4.20
CA PRO A 108 10.18 13.10 -4.31
C PRO A 108 8.87 13.87 -4.39
N ALA A 109 8.86 15.08 -3.84
CA ALA A 109 7.81 16.06 -4.08
C ALA A 109 8.41 17.48 -4.10
N ALA A 110 7.82 18.35 -4.90
CA ALA A 110 8.17 19.77 -4.96
C ALA A 110 6.92 20.61 -5.18
N SER A 111 6.88 21.79 -4.60
CA SER A 111 5.82 22.76 -4.89
C SER A 111 6.34 24.19 -4.94
N ILE A 112 5.60 24.99 -5.71
CA ILE A 112 5.79 26.42 -5.87
C ILE A 112 4.45 27.09 -5.60
N VAL A 113 4.45 28.09 -4.70
CA VAL A 113 3.29 28.95 -4.47
C VAL A 113 3.73 30.37 -4.76
N TYR A 114 3.07 31.02 -5.71
CA TYR A 114 3.36 32.40 -6.12
C TYR A 114 2.16 33.31 -5.85
N LYS A 115 2.39 34.38 -5.13
CA LYS A 115 1.43 35.42 -4.78
C LYS A 115 1.86 36.72 -5.48
N PRO A 116 1.44 36.98 -6.73
CA PRO A 116 1.80 38.20 -7.45
C PRO A 116 1.26 39.46 -6.77
N ASN A 117 0.22 39.32 -5.97
CA ASN A 117 -0.41 40.36 -5.17
C ASN A 117 -1.16 39.75 -3.98
N ASN A 118 -1.89 40.54 -3.21
CA ASN A 118 -2.63 40.09 -2.01
C ASN A 118 -3.91 39.29 -2.31
N ILE A 119 -4.31 39.19 -3.57
CA ILE A 119 -5.60 38.60 -3.99
C ILE A 119 -5.36 37.29 -4.72
N ASP A 120 -4.30 37.23 -5.54
CA ASP A 120 -4.04 36.10 -6.43
C ASP A 120 -3.01 35.13 -5.85
N ILE A 121 -3.29 33.84 -5.97
CA ILE A 121 -2.37 32.77 -5.58
C ILE A 121 -2.33 31.75 -6.70
N ILE A 122 -1.15 31.50 -7.23
CA ILE A 122 -0.87 30.45 -8.21
C ILE A 122 -0.09 29.34 -7.48
N ARG A 123 -0.51 28.10 -7.67
CA ARG A 123 0.14 26.94 -7.05
C ARG A 123 0.52 25.94 -8.14
N PHE A 124 1.70 25.38 -8.02
CA PHE A 124 2.13 24.26 -8.83
C PHE A 124 2.79 23.23 -7.93
N SER A 125 2.45 21.96 -8.11
CA SER A 125 3.10 20.86 -7.38
C SER A 125 3.29 19.64 -8.25
N VAL A 126 4.36 18.89 -7.94
CA VAL A 126 4.64 17.57 -8.48
C VAL A 126 5.02 16.66 -7.32
N SER A 127 4.53 15.42 -7.34
CA SER A 127 4.83 14.46 -6.28
C SER A 127 4.87 13.03 -6.79
N SER A 128 5.62 12.20 -6.08
CA SER A 128 5.56 10.75 -6.20
C SER A 128 5.23 10.17 -4.82
N ALA A 129 4.33 9.20 -4.79
CA ALA A 129 3.95 8.49 -3.59
C ALA A 129 4.03 6.97 -3.82
N ILE A 130 4.26 6.23 -2.75
CA ILE A 130 4.35 4.77 -2.76
C ILE A 130 3.47 4.23 -1.65
N ARG A 131 2.72 3.17 -1.95
CA ARG A 131 1.98 2.38 -0.97
C ARG A 131 2.50 0.94 -0.98
N ASN A 132 3.11 0.52 0.13
CA ASN A 132 3.47 -0.88 0.31
C ASN A 132 2.19 -1.74 0.41
N PRO A 133 2.20 -2.96 -0.16
CA PRO A 133 1.15 -3.94 0.06
C PRO A 133 0.96 -4.21 1.56
N THR A 134 -0.28 -4.39 1.98
CA THR A 134 -0.61 -4.75 3.37
C THR A 134 -0.10 -6.14 3.71
N LEU A 135 -0.10 -6.51 5.00
CA LEU A 135 0.23 -7.87 5.41
C LEU A 135 -0.73 -8.89 4.80
N SER A 136 -2.00 -8.53 4.62
CA SER A 136 -2.99 -9.39 3.95
C SER A 136 -2.66 -9.59 2.48
N ASP A 137 -2.30 -8.52 1.75
CA ASP A 137 -1.89 -8.64 0.35
C ASP A 137 -0.67 -9.56 0.18
N GLN A 138 0.21 -9.59 1.18
CA GLN A 138 1.47 -10.35 1.17
C GLN A 138 1.32 -11.78 1.67
N TYR A 139 0.61 -12.01 2.78
CA TYR A 139 0.69 -13.24 3.57
C TYR A 139 -0.65 -13.90 3.83
N LEU A 140 -1.77 -13.37 3.31
CA LEU A 140 -3.09 -13.95 3.54
C LEU A 140 -3.10 -15.46 3.25
N HIS A 141 -3.70 -16.23 4.12
CA HIS A 141 -4.06 -17.61 3.90
C HIS A 141 -5.33 -17.91 4.71
N TYR A 142 -6.46 -17.53 4.12
CA TYR A 142 -7.74 -17.57 4.82
C TYR A 142 -8.72 -18.51 4.13
N ASN A 143 -9.11 -19.57 4.85
CA ASN A 143 -10.07 -20.53 4.37
C ASN A 143 -11.51 -20.03 4.64
N VAL A 144 -12.24 -19.74 3.59
CA VAL A 144 -13.66 -19.31 3.63
C VAL A 144 -14.61 -20.49 3.34
N GLY A 145 -14.13 -21.72 3.44
CA GLY A 145 -14.90 -22.95 3.23
C GLY A 145 -14.93 -23.40 1.77
N ARG A 146 -15.40 -22.58 0.86
CA ARG A 146 -15.45 -22.88 -0.58
C ARG A 146 -14.21 -22.48 -1.36
N ALA A 147 -13.36 -21.67 -0.75
CA ALA A 147 -12.12 -21.16 -1.34
C ALA A 147 -11.11 -20.86 -0.24
N ILE A 148 -9.85 -20.79 -0.63
CA ILE A 148 -8.77 -20.29 0.20
C ILE A 148 -8.28 -18.98 -0.45
N LEU A 149 -8.33 -17.89 0.30
CA LEU A 149 -7.78 -16.61 -0.11
C LEU A 149 -6.29 -16.60 0.21
N ILE A 150 -5.46 -16.30 -0.78
CA ILE A 150 -3.99 -16.38 -0.65
C ILE A 150 -3.38 -15.03 -0.99
N GLY A 151 -2.47 -14.55 -0.14
CA GLY A 151 -1.63 -13.39 -0.41
C GLY A 151 -0.59 -13.72 -1.49
N ASN A 152 -0.06 -12.68 -2.16
CA ASN A 152 0.74 -12.86 -3.37
C ASN A 152 2.15 -12.25 -3.24
N LEU A 153 2.85 -12.55 -2.16
CA LEU A 153 4.22 -12.05 -1.98
C LEU A 153 5.22 -12.63 -2.99
N SER A 154 5.08 -13.92 -3.32
CA SER A 154 6.07 -14.66 -4.12
C SER A 154 5.63 -14.94 -5.56
N GLY A 155 4.43 -14.55 -5.93
CA GLY A 155 3.80 -14.95 -7.18
C GLY A 155 3.18 -16.34 -7.11
N HIS A 156 2.28 -16.64 -8.03
CA HIS A 156 1.58 -17.92 -8.13
C HIS A 156 1.48 -18.35 -9.61
N GLY A 157 1.39 -19.66 -9.82
CA GLY A 157 1.15 -20.26 -11.13
C GLY A 157 2.36 -20.95 -11.73
N THR A 158 2.26 -21.30 -13.02
CA THR A 158 3.26 -22.15 -13.73
C THR A 158 4.65 -21.57 -13.75
N GLU A 159 4.79 -20.25 -13.84
CA GLU A 159 6.10 -19.57 -13.79
C GLU A 159 6.77 -19.70 -12.41
N TYR A 160 6.00 -20.05 -11.37
CA TYR A 160 6.46 -20.16 -9.97
C TYR A 160 6.42 -21.61 -9.45
N GLY A 161 6.29 -22.59 -10.38
CA GLY A 161 6.30 -24.01 -10.05
C GLY A 161 4.96 -24.60 -9.60
N GLU A 162 3.85 -23.89 -9.80
CA GLU A 162 2.51 -24.30 -9.43
C GLU A 162 1.64 -24.54 -10.68
N ASN A 163 0.84 -25.62 -10.70
CA ASN A 163 -0.10 -25.89 -11.78
C ASN A 163 -1.46 -25.25 -11.48
N LEU A 164 -1.56 -23.93 -11.61
CA LEU A 164 -2.82 -23.20 -11.43
C LEU A 164 -3.59 -23.12 -12.75
N VAL A 165 -4.88 -23.46 -12.67
CA VAL A 165 -5.83 -23.37 -13.78
C VAL A 165 -7.01 -22.48 -13.40
N THR A 166 -7.62 -21.83 -14.39
CA THR A 166 -8.82 -21.02 -14.15
C THR A 166 -9.99 -21.91 -13.77
N VAL A 167 -10.85 -21.43 -12.84
CA VAL A 167 -12.06 -22.17 -12.41
C VAL A 167 -12.94 -22.51 -13.60
N GLU A 168 -13.10 -21.60 -14.57
CA GLU A 168 -13.87 -21.82 -15.79
C GLU A 168 -13.33 -23.02 -16.58
N SER A 169 -12.02 -23.06 -16.81
CA SER A 169 -11.42 -24.19 -17.58
C SER A 169 -11.49 -25.50 -16.82
N LEU A 170 -11.43 -25.47 -15.47
CA LEU A 170 -11.57 -26.63 -14.63
C LEU A 170 -13.01 -27.18 -14.68
N ILE A 171 -14.03 -26.31 -14.62
CA ILE A 171 -15.42 -26.71 -14.75
C ILE A 171 -15.65 -27.34 -16.14
N ASN A 172 -15.17 -26.72 -17.20
CA ASN A 172 -15.30 -27.26 -18.56
C ASN A 172 -14.59 -28.61 -18.73
N TYR A 173 -13.47 -28.84 -18.07
CA TYR A 173 -12.78 -30.13 -18.06
C TYR A 173 -13.62 -31.24 -17.41
N TYR A 174 -14.38 -30.95 -16.36
CA TYR A 174 -15.24 -31.93 -15.68
C TYR A 174 -16.61 -32.12 -16.35
N LEU A 175 -16.98 -31.30 -17.33
CA LEU A 175 -18.21 -31.51 -18.08
C LEU A 175 -18.07 -32.73 -19.00
N PRO A 176 -19.08 -33.64 -19.08
CA PRO A 176 -18.97 -34.92 -19.78
C PRO A 176 -18.61 -34.84 -21.27
N VAL A 177 -18.77 -33.67 -21.89
CA VAL A 177 -18.61 -33.46 -23.34
C VAL A 177 -17.18 -33.08 -23.72
N LEU A 178 -16.35 -32.57 -22.78
CA LEU A 178 -15.09 -31.90 -23.13
C LEU A 178 -13.84 -32.46 -22.44
N GLN A 179 -13.87 -33.58 -21.78
CA GLN A 179 -12.79 -34.17 -20.92
C GLN A 179 -11.35 -34.18 -21.52
N SER A 180 -10.98 -33.14 -22.24
CA SER A 180 -9.64 -32.94 -22.78
C SER A 180 -8.79 -32.07 -21.87
N LYS A 181 -7.60 -32.56 -21.50
CA LYS A 181 -6.61 -31.77 -20.75
C LYS A 181 -6.19 -30.49 -21.50
N ASP A 182 -6.37 -30.44 -22.80
CA ASP A 182 -6.09 -29.26 -23.66
C ASP A 182 -7.09 -28.11 -23.39
N SER A 183 -8.22 -28.41 -22.73
CA SER A 183 -9.19 -27.38 -22.32
C SER A 183 -8.75 -26.59 -21.07
N LEU A 184 -7.76 -27.07 -20.32
CA LEU A 184 -7.26 -26.41 -19.13
C LEU A 184 -6.44 -25.17 -19.50
N LYS A 185 -6.84 -24.02 -18.97
CA LYS A 185 -6.11 -22.74 -19.13
C LYS A 185 -5.27 -22.48 -17.89
N PHE A 186 -3.97 -22.68 -18.05
CA PHE A 186 -2.99 -22.36 -17.03
C PHE A 186 -2.74 -20.85 -16.99
N PHE A 187 -2.42 -20.35 -15.80
CA PHE A 187 -2.10 -18.94 -15.62
C PHE A 187 -1.02 -18.74 -14.55
N SER A 188 -0.43 -17.54 -14.54
CA SER A 188 0.50 -17.10 -13.52
C SER A 188 0.16 -15.68 -13.07
N VAL A 189 0.35 -15.43 -11.80
CA VAL A 189 0.19 -14.10 -11.18
C VAL A 189 1.55 -13.67 -10.64
N LYS A 190 2.07 -12.55 -11.15
CA LYS A 190 3.36 -12.01 -10.71
C LYS A 190 3.33 -11.62 -9.24
N PRO A 191 4.48 -11.66 -8.53
CA PRO A 191 4.60 -11.16 -7.18
C PRO A 191 4.05 -9.74 -7.05
N ILE A 192 3.34 -9.48 -5.95
CA ILE A 192 2.81 -8.16 -5.66
C ILE A 192 3.93 -7.14 -5.50
N GLN A 193 3.71 -5.94 -6.00
CA GLN A 193 4.66 -4.83 -5.91
C GLN A 193 4.03 -3.63 -5.20
N PRO A 194 4.83 -2.74 -4.59
CA PRO A 194 4.32 -1.49 -4.07
C PRO A 194 3.66 -0.65 -5.16
N GLU A 195 2.44 -0.17 -4.89
CA GLU A 195 1.77 0.78 -5.76
C GLU A 195 2.54 2.09 -5.81
N LYS A 196 2.57 2.70 -6.99
CA LYS A 196 3.23 3.99 -7.21
C LYS A 196 2.24 4.96 -7.83
N ALA A 197 2.20 6.16 -7.30
CA ALA A 197 1.46 7.28 -7.86
C ALA A 197 2.43 8.41 -8.21
N LYS A 198 2.25 9.03 -9.37
CA LYS A 198 2.91 10.28 -9.76
C LYS A 198 1.84 11.29 -10.09
N SER A 199 1.90 12.46 -9.47
CA SER A 199 0.89 13.50 -9.62
C SER A 199 1.54 14.84 -9.96
N ALA A 200 0.85 15.61 -10.80
CA ALA A 200 1.13 17.00 -11.04
C ALA A 200 -0.18 17.78 -10.85
N GLU A 201 -0.08 18.95 -10.23
CA GLU A 201 -1.23 19.82 -9.96
C GLU A 201 -0.86 21.27 -10.25
N ILE A 202 -1.81 22.01 -10.83
CA ILE A 202 -1.78 23.45 -10.94
C ILE A 202 -3.09 24.02 -10.36
N GLY A 203 -2.97 25.04 -9.54
CA GLY A 203 -4.11 25.72 -8.91
C GLY A 203 -4.02 27.22 -9.03
N TYR A 204 -5.17 27.86 -9.14
CA TYR A 204 -5.31 29.31 -9.13
C TYR A 204 -6.42 29.72 -8.18
N ARG A 205 -6.12 30.67 -7.31
CA ARG A 205 -7.05 31.26 -6.35
C ARG A 205 -7.06 32.77 -6.52
N THR A 206 -8.26 33.35 -6.51
CA THR A 206 -8.45 34.81 -6.55
C THR A 206 -9.75 35.24 -5.87
N THR A 207 -9.85 36.53 -5.58
CA THR A 207 -11.09 37.17 -5.14
C THR A 207 -11.44 38.29 -6.10
N LEU A 208 -12.46 38.11 -6.93
CA LEU A 208 -12.94 39.10 -7.87
C LEU A 208 -13.96 40.03 -7.21
N PHE A 209 -13.88 41.32 -7.55
CA PHE A 209 -14.82 42.34 -7.09
C PHE A 209 -15.01 42.40 -5.56
N ASN A 210 -14.00 41.96 -4.79
CA ASN A 210 -14.03 41.80 -3.32
C ASN A 210 -15.12 40.88 -2.76
N ASN A 211 -15.92 40.24 -3.60
CA ASN A 211 -17.08 39.43 -3.18
C ASN A 211 -17.13 38.03 -3.77
N VAL A 212 -16.42 37.78 -4.86
CA VAL A 212 -16.46 36.46 -5.53
C VAL A 212 -15.13 35.76 -5.33
N TYR A 213 -15.14 34.75 -4.48
CA TYR A 213 -13.97 33.90 -4.25
C TYR A 213 -13.96 32.74 -5.24
N ILE A 214 -12.83 32.55 -5.94
CA ILE A 214 -12.60 31.47 -6.89
C ILE A 214 -11.35 30.69 -6.45
N ASP A 215 -11.45 29.37 -6.35
CA ASP A 215 -10.33 28.46 -6.17
C ASP A 215 -10.50 27.28 -7.14
N ALA A 216 -9.67 27.24 -8.17
CA ALA A 216 -9.71 26.23 -9.23
C ALA A 216 -8.42 25.43 -9.26
N ASN A 217 -8.54 24.10 -9.34
CA ASN A 217 -7.41 23.20 -9.43
C ASN A 217 -7.58 22.25 -10.61
N TYR A 218 -6.50 21.97 -11.30
CA TYR A 218 -6.39 20.88 -12.25
C TYR A 218 -5.26 19.96 -11.83
N TYR A 219 -5.52 18.65 -11.77
CA TYR A 219 -4.51 17.65 -11.44
C TYR A 219 -4.52 16.49 -12.42
N TYR A 220 -3.36 15.89 -12.61
CA TYR A 220 -3.17 14.64 -13.34
C TYR A 220 -2.40 13.66 -12.47
N SER A 221 -2.90 12.44 -12.34
CA SER A 221 -2.25 11.37 -11.58
C SER A 221 -2.14 10.10 -12.42
N ARG A 222 -0.95 9.50 -12.39
CA ARG A 222 -0.67 8.20 -13.01
C ARG A 222 -0.34 7.19 -11.93
N TYR A 223 -1.08 6.09 -11.92
CA TYR A 223 -0.86 4.95 -11.02
C TYR A 223 -0.23 3.79 -11.77
N THR A 224 0.67 3.06 -11.11
CA THR A 224 1.27 1.81 -11.59
C THR A 224 1.28 0.79 -10.46
N ASP A 225 1.29 -0.50 -10.84
CA ASP A 225 1.30 -1.63 -9.92
C ASP A 225 0.10 -1.59 -8.94
N PHE A 226 -1.09 -1.20 -9.47
CA PHE A 226 -2.31 -1.07 -8.67
C PHE A 226 -2.71 -2.41 -8.06
N ILE A 227 -2.94 -2.43 -6.74
CA ILE A 227 -3.33 -3.62 -6.00
C ILE A 227 -4.86 -3.72 -6.02
N GLY A 228 -5.38 -4.79 -6.63
CA GLY A 228 -6.80 -5.12 -6.70
C GLY A 228 -7.01 -6.60 -6.40
N TYR A 229 -8.25 -6.95 -6.08
CA TYR A 229 -8.72 -8.32 -5.84
C TYR A 229 -9.56 -8.81 -7.01
#